data_38aab87e11d8d8b4f80193accf84c949
#
_entry.id   38aab87e11d8d8b4f80193accf84c949
#
_cell.length_a   1.000
_cell.length_b   1.000
_cell.length_c   1.000
_cell.angle_alpha   90.00
_cell.angle_beta   90.00
_cell.angle_gamma   90.00
#
_symmetry.space_group_name_H-M   'P 1'
#
loop_
_entity.id
_entity.type
_entity.pdbx_description
1 polymer ?
#
loop_
_entity_poly.entity_id
_entity_poly.type
_entity_poly.pdbx_seq_one_letter_code
_entity_poly.pdbx_strand_id
1 'polypeptide(L)'
;MQMMTGEKGPSHLVVLYVATAGLQGNALGSDEEEIILIIYVLIDVLQNKVIGHQQYIVQPSSLLEASQEDDTSGSTTSNSVISETALTHAPNLNEQTLREHGISLSQAIQQFESWWSSLTCVSAGSLPCFVVDGQAPLRQCLHPECYNKDLDLPEYYNYFYDLRKEFTSCYSTQGELATLSIQEMIQYFGMSPDTDNDFHVKEVQDMVNVIQKMIKDGYIFQTPEVINLILEPGICSKDEEVDNNCVVRARGLPWQSSDQDIAKFFRGLNVAKGGVALCLSPQGRRNGEALVRFVNKEHRDMALKRHKHHIGKRYIEVYKSSGEEFVRVAGGASGEAHAFLSRGAQVIVRMRGLPYDCVAKQVIEFFSGGQNPCQVLDGEDGVLFVKKPDGRATGDAFVLFAKEADAEKALSKHRDCIGVRYIELFRSTTAEVQQVLNRAIDIKPPVDMTSMLPLPPPLLPQYIITSGTRKDCVRLRGLPYEALVEHILEFMGEYAKHIVYRGVHMVYNSQGQPSGEAFIQMDSENSAFACASQRHHRYMIFGKKQRYIEVFQCSGDDMNLVLTGAAPPVAKSLLSSAGSSRTMKR
;
A
#
# COMPACT_ATOMS: atom_id res chain seq x y z
N MET A 1 -0.23 18.02 23.43
CA MET A 1 0.10 19.23 22.68
C MET A 1 -1.16 20.10 22.59
N GLN A 2 -1.23 21.19 23.34
CA GLN A 2 -2.38 22.11 23.28
C GLN A 2 -2.23 22.97 22.04
N MET A 3 -2.87 22.59 20.94
CA MET A 3 -3.15 23.55 19.88
C MET A 3 -4.09 24.61 20.45
N MET A 4 -3.73 25.87 20.25
CA MET A 4 -4.57 27.00 20.65
C MET A 4 -5.89 26.97 19.89
N THR A 5 -6.91 26.35 20.47
CA THR A 5 -8.31 26.59 20.11
C THR A 5 -8.75 27.88 20.81
N GLY A 6 -8.27 29.01 20.28
CA GLY A 6 -8.73 30.32 20.69
C GLY A 6 -9.41 30.99 19.51
N GLU A 7 -10.36 31.85 19.74
CA GLU A 7 -11.09 32.67 18.75
C GLU A 7 -10.18 33.56 17.86
N LYS A 8 -8.86 33.49 18.04
CA LYS A 8 -7.85 34.22 17.25
C LYS A 8 -7.02 33.21 16.47
N GLY A 9 -7.08 33.26 15.15
CA GLY A 9 -6.22 32.50 14.25
C GLY A 9 -4.72 32.73 14.48
N PRO A 10 -3.84 32.12 13.69
CA PRO A 10 -2.38 32.26 13.82
C PRO A 10 -1.93 33.70 13.63
N SER A 11 -0.94 34.15 14.42
CA SER A 11 -0.34 35.48 14.28
C SER A 11 0.54 35.61 13.03
N HIS A 12 1.08 34.49 12.55
CA HIS A 12 1.94 34.41 11.38
C HIS A 12 1.53 33.22 10.51
N LEU A 13 1.58 33.40 9.18
CA LEU A 13 1.39 32.36 8.20
C LEU A 13 2.65 32.17 7.37
N VAL A 14 2.98 30.94 7.02
CA VAL A 14 4.09 30.61 6.14
C VAL A 14 3.53 30.02 4.85
N VAL A 15 3.58 30.76 3.75
CA VAL A 15 3.29 30.19 2.44
C VAL A 15 4.39 29.20 2.11
N LEU A 16 4.02 27.96 1.84
CA LEU A 16 4.94 26.91 1.42
C LEU A 16 4.62 26.51 -0.02
N TYR A 17 5.59 26.67 -0.88
CA TYR A 17 5.52 26.26 -2.27
C TYR A 17 6.57 25.19 -2.55
N VAL A 18 6.20 24.17 -3.32
CA VAL A 18 7.06 23.04 -3.70
C VAL A 18 6.94 22.79 -5.19
N ALA A 19 8.09 22.66 -5.87
CA ALA A 19 8.15 22.18 -7.25
C ALA A 19 9.03 20.92 -7.34
N THR A 20 8.64 19.98 -8.19
CA THR A 20 9.37 18.73 -8.45
C THR A 20 10.06 18.77 -9.83
N ALA A 21 10.98 17.84 -10.07
CA ALA A 21 11.63 17.66 -11.38
C ALA A 21 10.64 17.22 -12.49
N GLY A 22 9.42 16.85 -12.11
CA GLY A 22 8.39 16.28 -12.97
C GLY A 22 7.18 17.19 -13.20
N LEU A 23 6.00 16.62 -13.05
CA LEU A 23 4.72 17.25 -13.31
C LEU A 23 4.38 18.31 -12.25
N GLN A 24 3.70 19.38 -12.68
CA GLN A 24 3.32 20.50 -11.85
C GLN A 24 1.79 20.66 -11.75
N GLY A 25 1.33 21.59 -10.94
CA GLY A 25 -0.09 21.95 -10.79
C GLY A 25 -0.93 20.80 -10.26
N ASN A 26 -2.04 20.47 -10.92
CA ASN A 26 -2.94 19.41 -10.47
C ASN A 26 -2.36 17.99 -10.54
N ALA A 27 -1.26 17.80 -11.27
CA ALA A 27 -0.55 16.52 -11.40
C ALA A 27 0.68 16.43 -10.49
N LEU A 28 0.98 17.46 -9.70
CA LEU A 28 2.12 17.51 -8.81
C LEU A 28 2.22 16.25 -7.92
N GLY A 29 3.40 15.58 -7.94
CA GLY A 29 3.69 14.38 -7.15
C GLY A 29 3.00 13.10 -7.63
N SER A 30 2.48 13.06 -8.89
CA SER A 30 1.88 11.84 -9.47
C SER A 30 2.84 10.99 -10.30
N ASP A 31 4.10 11.40 -10.43
CA ASP A 31 5.13 10.79 -11.26
C ASP A 31 6.36 10.30 -10.50
N GLU A 32 6.34 10.34 -9.17
CA GLU A 32 7.45 9.98 -8.26
C GLU A 32 8.72 10.85 -8.43
N GLU A 33 8.64 11.96 -9.16
CA GLU A 33 9.78 12.84 -9.34
C GLU A 33 10.09 13.66 -8.08
N GLU A 34 11.38 13.86 -7.81
CA GLU A 34 11.86 14.47 -6.58
C GLU A 34 11.69 16.00 -6.58
N ILE A 35 11.66 16.58 -5.38
CA ILE A 35 11.60 18.03 -5.16
C ILE A 35 12.89 18.68 -5.62
N ILE A 36 12.75 19.78 -6.39
CA ILE A 36 13.88 20.60 -6.88
C ILE A 36 13.85 22.02 -6.33
N LEU A 37 12.71 22.48 -5.79
CA LEU A 37 12.56 23.82 -5.27
C LEU A 37 11.59 23.84 -4.10
N ILE A 38 11.97 24.56 -3.03
CA ILE A 38 11.09 24.88 -1.91
C ILE A 38 11.18 26.37 -1.64
N ILE A 39 10.03 27.04 -1.54
CA ILE A 39 9.95 28.46 -1.21
C ILE A 39 9.07 28.63 0.03
N TYR A 40 9.54 29.42 0.98
CA TYR A 40 8.81 29.82 2.17
C TYR A 40 8.66 31.35 2.20
N VAL A 41 7.44 31.85 2.40
CA VAL A 41 7.17 33.27 2.58
C VAL A 41 6.42 33.51 3.87
N LEU A 42 6.98 34.29 4.76
CA LEU A 42 6.40 34.60 6.07
C LEU A 42 5.55 35.88 6.01
N ILE A 43 4.29 35.74 6.42
CA ILE A 43 3.31 36.81 6.50
C ILE A 43 2.98 37.09 7.96
N ASP A 44 3.13 38.34 8.40
CA ASP A 44 2.55 38.85 9.65
C ASP A 44 1.06 39.12 9.39
N VAL A 45 0.18 38.38 10.05
CA VAL A 45 -1.26 38.46 9.85
C VAL A 45 -1.84 39.77 10.42
N LEU A 46 -1.28 40.29 11.53
CA LEU A 46 -1.77 41.53 12.13
C LEU A 46 -1.43 42.75 11.27
N GLN A 47 -0.21 42.79 10.72
CA GLN A 47 0.22 43.88 9.85
C GLN A 47 -0.18 43.67 8.39
N ASN A 48 -0.60 42.46 8.05
CA ASN A 48 -0.88 41.99 6.67
C ASN A 48 0.30 42.29 5.72
N LYS A 49 1.52 41.93 6.15
CA LYS A 49 2.77 42.19 5.41
C LYS A 49 3.65 40.95 5.36
N VAL A 50 4.34 40.81 4.23
CA VAL A 50 5.46 39.88 4.12
C VAL A 50 6.64 40.43 4.93
N ILE A 51 7.15 39.61 5.85
CA ILE A 51 8.24 39.96 6.77
C ILE A 51 9.51 39.12 6.57
N GLY A 52 9.44 38.10 5.73
CA GLY A 52 10.59 37.27 5.39
C GLY A 52 10.29 36.26 4.30
N HIS A 53 11.34 35.79 3.63
CA HIS A 53 11.25 34.69 2.67
C HIS A 53 12.54 33.88 2.68
N GLN A 54 12.43 32.60 2.28
CA GLN A 54 13.54 31.69 2.04
C GLN A 54 13.25 30.87 0.79
N GLN A 55 14.29 30.61 0.02
CA GLN A 55 14.22 29.78 -1.18
C GLN A 55 15.37 28.78 -1.16
N TYR A 56 15.07 27.53 -1.39
CA TYR A 56 16.05 26.45 -1.42
C TYR A 56 15.91 25.67 -2.73
N ILE A 57 17.01 25.63 -3.48
CA ILE A 57 17.15 24.72 -4.62
C ILE A 57 17.56 23.37 -4.04
N VAL A 58 16.80 22.33 -4.34
CA VAL A 58 17.03 20.97 -3.83
C VAL A 58 17.62 20.11 -4.92
N GLN A 59 18.69 19.38 -4.59
CA GLN A 59 19.35 18.47 -5.52
C GLN A 59 18.69 17.09 -5.44
N PRO A 60 18.13 16.56 -6.54
CA PRO A 60 17.61 15.20 -6.60
C PRO A 60 18.69 14.14 -6.41
N SER A 61 18.33 13.00 -5.80
CA SER A 61 19.26 11.89 -5.54
C SER A 61 19.86 11.31 -6.82
N SER A 62 19.11 11.30 -7.90
CA SER A 62 19.56 10.86 -9.23
C SER A 62 20.77 11.62 -9.78
N LEU A 63 20.92 12.91 -9.42
CA LEU A 63 22.08 13.70 -9.80
C LEU A 63 23.32 13.40 -8.93
N LEU A 64 23.12 12.94 -7.70
CA LEU A 64 24.22 12.54 -6.81
C LEU A 64 24.83 11.20 -7.23
N GLU A 65 24.00 10.24 -7.65
CA GLU A 65 24.44 8.91 -8.11
C GLU A 65 25.20 9.00 -9.44
N ALA A 66 24.74 9.82 -10.38
CA ALA A 66 25.42 10.04 -11.67
C ALA A 66 26.84 10.63 -11.53
N SER A 67 27.12 11.35 -10.45
CA SER A 67 28.46 11.91 -10.17
C SER A 67 29.48 10.87 -9.65
N GLN A 68 29.02 9.68 -9.24
CA GLN A 68 29.90 8.60 -8.73
C GLN A 68 30.23 7.53 -9.79
N GLU A 69 29.53 7.49 -10.92
CA GLU A 69 29.71 6.49 -11.98
C GLU A 69 30.60 6.97 -13.17
N ASP A 70 31.05 8.21 -13.21
CA ASP A 70 31.74 8.82 -14.36
C ASP A 70 33.19 8.33 -14.61
N ASP A 71 33.69 7.28 -13.90
CA ASP A 71 35.06 6.77 -14.12
C ASP A 71 35.15 5.45 -14.90
N THR A 72 34.04 4.82 -15.32
CA THR A 72 34.13 3.59 -16.13
C THR A 72 32.92 3.39 -17.05
N SER A 73 33.15 3.54 -18.32
CA SER A 73 32.36 3.09 -19.49
C SER A 73 31.39 4.11 -20.12
N GLY A 74 31.82 4.62 -21.26
CA GLY A 74 31.00 5.38 -22.18
C GLY A 74 29.90 4.55 -22.83
N SER A 75 28.65 4.84 -22.47
CA SER A 75 27.49 4.73 -23.36
C SER A 75 26.41 5.68 -22.84
N THR A 76 26.35 6.85 -23.42
CA THR A 76 25.40 7.90 -23.14
C THR A 76 24.06 7.62 -23.78
N THR A 77 23.05 7.28 -22.99
CA THR A 77 21.68 7.72 -23.21
C THR A 77 21.30 8.57 -21.99
N SER A 78 21.60 9.88 -22.08
CA SER A 78 21.20 10.86 -21.08
C SER A 78 19.68 11.01 -21.10
N ASN A 79 18.97 10.26 -20.29
CA ASN A 79 17.62 10.65 -19.90
C ASN A 79 17.78 11.91 -19.03
N SER A 80 17.29 13.05 -19.51
CA SER A 80 17.24 14.28 -18.71
C SER A 80 16.55 13.99 -17.39
N VAL A 81 17.21 14.33 -16.28
CA VAL A 81 16.67 14.14 -14.90
C VAL A 81 15.48 15.07 -14.66
N ILE A 82 15.34 16.13 -15.46
CA ILE A 82 14.27 17.12 -15.34
C ILE A 82 13.34 16.95 -16.55
N SER A 83 12.04 16.88 -16.32
CA SER A 83 11.06 16.78 -17.40
C SER A 83 11.03 18.04 -18.26
N GLU A 84 10.72 17.90 -19.55
CA GLU A 84 10.53 19.04 -20.45
C GLU A 84 9.48 20.03 -19.91
N THR A 85 8.48 19.54 -19.20
CA THR A 85 7.43 20.37 -18.59
C THR A 85 7.99 21.24 -17.47
N ALA A 86 8.82 20.69 -16.60
CA ALA A 86 9.47 21.46 -15.53
C ALA A 86 10.44 22.51 -16.08
N LEU A 87 11.23 22.18 -17.11
CA LEU A 87 12.12 23.12 -17.78
C LEU A 87 11.36 24.24 -18.51
N THR A 88 10.18 23.97 -19.04
CA THR A 88 9.34 24.99 -19.70
C THR A 88 8.85 26.03 -18.69
N HIS A 89 8.53 25.62 -17.47
CA HIS A 89 8.07 26.51 -16.40
C HIS A 89 9.23 27.28 -15.72
N ALA A 90 10.39 26.66 -15.61
CA ALA A 90 11.55 27.29 -14.96
C ALA A 90 12.85 26.95 -15.68
N PRO A 91 13.17 27.63 -16.79
CA PRO A 91 14.39 27.38 -17.55
C PRO A 91 15.68 27.63 -16.73
N ASN A 92 15.58 28.40 -15.64
CA ASN A 92 16.70 28.66 -14.72
C ASN A 92 16.97 27.50 -13.75
N LEU A 93 16.04 26.60 -13.54
CA LEU A 93 16.18 25.37 -12.72
C LEU A 93 16.63 24.21 -13.60
N ASN A 94 17.68 24.41 -14.38
CA ASN A 94 18.25 23.34 -15.19
C ASN A 94 19.19 22.44 -14.37
N GLU A 95 19.58 21.32 -14.95
CA GLU A 95 20.43 20.32 -14.31
C GLU A 95 21.78 20.90 -13.80
N GLN A 96 22.36 21.83 -14.52
CA GLN A 96 23.59 22.53 -14.11
C GLN A 96 23.36 23.35 -12.84
N THR A 97 22.29 24.12 -12.76
CA THR A 97 21.93 24.91 -11.57
C THR A 97 21.69 24.03 -10.36
N LEU A 98 21.00 22.88 -10.55
CA LEU A 98 20.78 21.91 -9.47
C LEU A 98 22.07 21.28 -8.95
N ARG A 99 23.07 21.04 -9.82
CA ARG A 99 24.39 20.53 -9.42
C ARG A 99 25.23 21.58 -8.69
N GLU A 100 25.21 22.83 -9.15
CA GLU A 100 26.05 23.90 -8.62
C GLU A 100 25.51 24.54 -7.35
N HIS A 101 24.20 24.67 -7.23
CA HIS A 101 23.54 25.43 -6.16
C HIS A 101 22.56 24.62 -5.34
N GLY A 102 22.26 23.38 -5.75
CA GLY A 102 21.33 22.51 -5.03
C GLY A 102 21.93 21.98 -3.72
N ILE A 103 21.10 21.96 -2.68
CA ILE A 103 21.40 21.36 -1.39
C ILE A 103 20.52 20.11 -1.19
N SER A 104 20.88 19.25 -0.26
CA SER A 104 20.01 18.10 0.06
C SER A 104 18.68 18.55 0.68
N LEU A 105 17.62 17.76 0.49
CA LEU A 105 16.32 18.03 1.12
C LEU A 105 16.44 18.16 2.66
N SER A 106 17.27 17.33 3.28
CA SER A 106 17.56 17.42 4.73
C SER A 106 18.15 18.77 5.12
N GLN A 107 19.12 19.27 4.34
CA GLN A 107 19.72 20.59 4.58
C GLN A 107 18.70 21.72 4.39
N ALA A 108 17.84 21.63 3.38
CA ALA A 108 16.80 22.63 3.16
C ALA A 108 15.83 22.73 4.35
N ILE A 109 15.39 21.59 4.88
CA ILE A 109 14.54 21.54 6.07
C ILE A 109 15.25 22.10 7.30
N GLN A 110 16.51 21.71 7.56
CA GLN A 110 17.30 22.20 8.68
C GLN A 110 17.58 23.70 8.61
N GLN A 111 17.86 24.22 7.40
CA GLN A 111 18.07 25.66 7.20
C GLN A 111 16.78 26.45 7.43
N PHE A 112 15.64 25.93 7.02
CA PHE A 112 14.35 26.53 7.36
C PHE A 112 14.11 26.55 8.88
N GLU A 113 14.37 25.46 9.60
CA GLU A 113 14.24 25.41 11.08
C GLU A 113 15.16 26.43 11.76
N SER A 114 16.41 26.54 11.27
CA SER A 114 17.38 27.50 11.79
C SER A 114 16.93 28.95 11.54
N TRP A 115 16.43 29.22 10.34
CA TRP A 115 15.87 30.53 10.01
C TRP A 115 14.65 30.85 10.86
N TRP A 116 13.67 29.94 10.99
CA TRP A 116 12.49 30.12 11.81
C TRP A 116 12.85 30.43 13.28
N SER A 117 13.80 29.68 13.82
CA SER A 117 14.27 29.87 15.20
C SER A 117 15.02 31.19 15.41
N SER A 118 15.57 31.79 14.35
CA SER A 118 16.28 33.08 14.41
C SER A 118 15.35 34.30 14.38
N LEU A 119 14.08 34.10 14.06
CA LEU A 119 13.11 35.20 13.89
C LEU A 119 12.72 35.80 15.25
N THR A 120 13.03 37.08 15.44
CA THR A 120 12.68 37.84 16.67
C THR A 120 11.23 38.29 16.70
N CYS A 121 10.57 38.34 15.55
CA CYS A 121 9.15 38.72 15.41
C CYS A 121 8.18 37.62 15.80
N VAL A 122 8.65 36.37 15.88
CA VAL A 122 7.84 35.20 16.25
C VAL A 122 8.07 34.87 17.72
N SER A 123 7.00 34.62 18.48
CA SER A 123 7.10 34.25 19.89
C SER A 123 7.91 32.98 20.11
N ALA A 124 8.75 32.93 21.10
CA ALA A 124 9.55 31.75 21.41
C ALA A 124 8.64 30.51 21.62
N GLY A 125 8.95 29.43 20.88
CA GLY A 125 8.16 28.18 20.91
C GLY A 125 6.92 28.17 20.02
N SER A 126 6.67 29.24 19.24
CA SER A 126 5.64 29.22 18.20
C SER A 126 6.05 28.31 17.04
N LEU A 127 5.11 27.52 16.54
CA LEU A 127 5.33 26.64 15.40
C LEU A 127 4.89 27.31 14.09
N PRO A 128 5.55 27.00 12.95
CA PRO A 128 5.12 27.47 11.64
C PRO A 128 3.70 27.01 11.34
N CYS A 129 2.88 27.90 10.76
CA CYS A 129 1.54 27.61 10.26
C CYS A 129 1.57 27.68 8.73
N PHE A 130 1.65 26.56 8.06
CA PHE A 130 1.79 26.50 6.61
C PHE A 130 0.47 26.77 5.90
N VAL A 131 0.56 27.50 4.77
CA VAL A 131 -0.50 27.63 3.78
C VAL A 131 0.04 27.17 2.43
N VAL A 132 -0.67 26.26 1.77
CA VAL A 132 -0.23 25.65 0.49
C VAL A 132 -1.33 25.73 -0.56
N ASP A 133 -0.97 25.66 -1.83
CA ASP A 133 -1.94 25.55 -2.93
C ASP A 133 -2.43 24.11 -3.09
N GLY A 134 -3.59 23.82 -2.53
CA GLY A 134 -4.14 22.47 -2.49
C GLY A 134 -3.38 21.57 -1.51
N GLN A 135 -3.52 20.27 -1.64
CA GLN A 135 -2.96 19.30 -0.69
C GLN A 135 -1.68 18.61 -1.19
N ALA A 136 -1.42 18.67 -2.51
CA ALA A 136 -0.34 17.92 -3.14
C ALA A 136 1.07 18.26 -2.62
N PRO A 137 1.45 19.54 -2.37
CA PRO A 137 2.80 19.88 -1.93
C PRO A 137 3.26 19.09 -0.69
N LEU A 138 2.38 18.95 0.29
CA LEU A 138 2.70 18.19 1.52
C LEU A 138 2.37 16.70 1.37
N ARG A 139 1.16 16.36 0.89
CA ARG A 139 0.68 14.97 0.91
C ARG A 139 1.27 14.10 -0.20
N GLN A 140 1.57 14.67 -1.36
CA GLN A 140 2.08 13.92 -2.53
C GLN A 140 3.58 14.09 -2.78
N CYS A 141 4.19 15.18 -2.28
CA CYS A 141 5.61 15.46 -2.50
C CYS A 141 6.41 15.34 -1.20
N LEU A 142 6.29 16.28 -0.27
CA LEU A 142 7.22 16.39 0.86
C LEU A 142 7.19 15.18 1.80
N HIS A 143 6.01 14.73 2.24
CA HIS A 143 5.90 13.57 3.13
C HIS A 143 6.36 12.26 2.50
N PRO A 144 5.98 11.92 1.25
CA PRO A 144 6.48 10.73 0.58
C PRO A 144 8.00 10.76 0.36
N GLU A 145 8.53 11.90 -0.10
CA GLU A 145 9.95 12.02 -0.41
C GLU A 145 10.82 11.95 0.85
N CYS A 146 10.44 12.66 1.92
CA CYS A 146 11.14 12.55 3.20
C CYS A 146 11.14 11.11 3.71
N TYR A 147 10.01 10.41 3.60
CA TYR A 147 9.94 9.01 3.98
C TYR A 147 10.85 8.12 3.11
N ASN A 148 10.85 8.30 1.79
CA ASN A 148 11.67 7.50 0.88
C ASN A 148 13.18 7.73 1.07
N LYS A 149 13.56 8.92 1.55
CA LYS A 149 14.94 9.31 1.86
C LYS A 149 15.32 9.07 3.33
N ASP A 150 14.45 8.41 4.11
CA ASP A 150 14.64 8.14 5.54
C ASP A 150 14.95 9.40 6.37
N LEU A 151 14.23 10.50 6.04
CA LEU A 151 14.34 11.79 6.71
C LEU A 151 13.20 11.99 7.69
N ASP A 152 13.55 12.37 8.93
CA ASP A 152 12.58 12.78 9.94
C ASP A 152 12.07 14.19 9.63
N LEU A 153 10.80 14.28 9.23
CA LEU A 153 10.13 15.56 8.99
C LEU A 153 9.54 16.07 10.31
N PRO A 154 9.84 17.33 10.73
CA PRO A 154 9.28 17.91 11.94
C PRO A 154 7.76 17.84 11.99
N GLU A 155 7.20 17.59 13.19
CA GLU A 155 5.77 17.32 13.39
C GLU A 155 4.86 18.45 12.90
N TYR A 156 5.33 19.69 12.89
CA TYR A 156 4.55 20.83 12.43
C TYR A 156 4.24 20.80 10.91
N TYR A 157 4.96 20.02 10.10
CA TYR A 157 4.59 19.75 8.69
C TYR A 157 3.37 18.85 8.54
N ASN A 158 2.87 18.28 9.61
CA ASN A 158 1.62 17.51 9.58
C ASN A 158 0.38 18.41 9.58
N TYR A 159 0.53 19.74 9.73
CA TYR A 159 -0.57 20.69 9.86
C TYR A 159 -0.41 21.82 8.84
N PHE A 160 -1.48 22.08 8.08
CA PHE A 160 -1.44 23.12 7.06
C PHE A 160 -2.83 23.61 6.69
N TYR A 161 -2.91 24.79 6.12
CA TYR A 161 -4.12 25.31 5.51
C TYR A 161 -4.07 25.11 3.99
N ASP A 162 -5.12 24.52 3.44
CA ASP A 162 -5.32 24.39 1.99
C ASP A 162 -5.95 25.68 1.47
N LEU A 163 -5.17 26.50 0.79
CA LEU A 163 -5.61 27.82 0.31
C LEU A 163 -6.87 27.74 -0.56
N ARG A 164 -7.02 26.67 -1.34
CA ARG A 164 -8.22 26.49 -2.19
C ARG A 164 -9.48 26.29 -1.35
N LYS A 165 -9.39 25.52 -0.28
CA LYS A 165 -10.50 25.28 0.66
C LYS A 165 -10.80 26.51 1.51
N GLU A 166 -9.75 27.17 2.01
CA GLU A 166 -9.88 28.40 2.80
C GLU A 166 -10.55 29.50 1.97
N PHE A 167 -10.15 29.66 0.70
CA PHE A 167 -10.76 30.59 -0.23
C PHE A 167 -12.25 30.28 -0.45
N THR A 168 -12.56 29.02 -0.75
CA THR A 168 -13.96 28.58 -0.93
C THR A 168 -14.78 28.83 0.33
N SER A 169 -14.23 28.55 1.51
CA SER A 169 -14.87 28.81 2.82
C SER A 169 -15.14 30.30 3.04
N CYS A 170 -14.21 31.17 2.61
CA CYS A 170 -14.31 32.62 2.78
C CYS A 170 -15.38 33.25 1.87
N TYR A 171 -15.46 32.83 0.61
CA TYR A 171 -16.22 33.53 -0.42
C TYR A 171 -17.44 32.77 -0.96
N SER A 172 -17.62 31.50 -0.61
CA SER A 172 -18.80 30.71 -1.01
C SER A 172 -19.96 30.96 -0.06
N THR A 173 -21.01 31.61 -0.53
CA THR A 173 -22.21 31.88 0.27
C THR A 173 -23.21 30.72 0.30
N GLN A 174 -23.11 29.72 -0.58
CA GLN A 174 -24.07 28.59 -0.66
C GLN A 174 -23.42 27.23 -1.13
N GLY A 175 -22.11 27.08 -1.04
CA GLY A 175 -21.46 25.81 -1.47
C GLY A 175 -21.37 25.60 -2.98
N GLU A 176 -21.63 26.64 -3.78
CA GLU A 176 -21.64 26.56 -5.25
C GLU A 176 -20.29 26.87 -5.92
N LEU A 177 -19.31 27.40 -5.18
CA LEU A 177 -17.99 27.62 -5.78
C LEU A 177 -17.22 26.29 -5.86
N ALA A 178 -16.86 25.91 -7.08
CA ALA A 178 -15.84 24.88 -7.28
C ALA A 178 -14.49 25.36 -6.70
N THR A 179 -13.62 24.43 -6.30
CA THR A 179 -12.26 24.77 -5.86
C THR A 179 -11.50 25.44 -7.00
N LEU A 180 -11.18 26.72 -6.83
CA LEU A 180 -10.50 27.55 -7.81
C LEU A 180 -8.98 27.33 -7.75
N SER A 181 -8.30 27.44 -8.88
CA SER A 181 -6.83 27.60 -8.96
C SER A 181 -6.41 29.00 -8.50
N ILE A 182 -5.13 29.18 -8.17
CA ILE A 182 -4.61 30.51 -7.77
C ILE A 182 -4.91 31.58 -8.81
N GLN A 183 -4.75 31.27 -10.10
CA GLN A 183 -5.04 32.20 -11.19
C GLN A 183 -6.52 32.56 -11.26
N GLU A 184 -7.43 31.62 -11.05
CA GLU A 184 -8.86 31.89 -10.98
C GLU A 184 -9.25 32.72 -9.75
N MET A 185 -8.56 32.54 -8.60
CA MET A 185 -8.72 33.39 -7.41
C MET A 185 -8.28 34.83 -7.67
N ILE A 186 -7.15 35.03 -8.33
CA ILE A 186 -6.66 36.35 -8.76
C ILE A 186 -7.70 37.03 -9.68
N GLN A 187 -8.24 36.28 -10.64
CA GLN A 187 -9.30 36.80 -11.53
C GLN A 187 -10.59 37.13 -10.77
N TYR A 188 -10.99 36.30 -9.81
CA TYR A 188 -12.14 36.54 -8.94
C TYR A 188 -12.05 37.87 -8.20
N PHE A 189 -10.86 38.23 -7.75
CA PHE A 189 -10.61 39.54 -7.12
C PHE A 189 -10.44 40.70 -8.11
N GLY A 190 -10.44 40.44 -9.41
CA GLY A 190 -10.14 41.45 -10.42
C GLY A 190 -8.69 41.98 -10.33
N MET A 191 -7.79 41.20 -9.75
CA MET A 191 -6.37 41.53 -9.65
C MET A 191 -5.63 41.08 -10.91
N SER A 192 -4.55 41.77 -11.24
CA SER A 192 -3.62 41.32 -12.27
C SER A 192 -2.67 40.29 -11.67
N PRO A 193 -2.37 39.18 -12.38
CA PRO A 193 -1.31 38.26 -11.96
C PRO A 193 0.01 38.97 -11.81
N ASP A 194 0.90 38.46 -10.97
CA ASP A 194 2.26 38.98 -10.81
C ASP A 194 3.02 38.93 -12.15
N THR A 195 3.91 39.88 -12.36
CA THR A 195 4.64 40.06 -13.61
C THR A 195 6.08 39.54 -13.56
N ASP A 196 6.46 38.82 -12.51
CA ASP A 196 7.79 38.22 -12.43
C ASP A 196 8.02 37.27 -13.61
N ASN A 197 9.24 37.24 -14.11
CA ASN A 197 9.63 36.37 -15.22
C ASN A 197 9.87 34.92 -14.76
N ASP A 198 10.10 34.68 -13.46
CA ASP A 198 10.21 33.37 -12.89
C ASP A 198 8.81 32.83 -12.52
N PHE A 199 8.44 31.75 -13.17
CA PHE A 199 7.12 31.13 -12.97
C PHE A 199 6.84 30.78 -11.49
N HIS A 200 7.82 30.23 -10.79
CA HIS A 200 7.62 29.79 -9.40
C HIS A 200 7.53 30.98 -8.44
N VAL A 201 8.33 32.02 -8.66
CA VAL A 201 8.25 33.27 -7.88
C VAL A 201 6.87 33.92 -8.09
N LYS A 202 6.42 33.98 -9.35
CA LYS A 202 5.09 34.50 -9.70
C LYS A 202 3.96 33.74 -8.99
N GLU A 203 3.94 32.41 -9.07
CA GLU A 203 2.91 31.59 -8.40
C GLU A 203 2.90 31.83 -6.88
N VAL A 204 4.07 31.92 -6.26
CA VAL A 204 4.18 32.21 -4.82
C VAL A 204 3.67 33.62 -4.50
N GLN A 205 4.00 34.63 -5.32
CA GLN A 205 3.55 36.00 -5.11
C GLN A 205 2.02 36.11 -5.29
N ASP A 206 1.45 35.40 -6.27
CA ASP A 206 0.00 35.33 -6.48
C ASP A 206 -0.68 34.66 -5.27
N MET A 207 -0.12 33.59 -4.69
CA MET A 207 -0.62 32.99 -3.43
C MET A 207 -0.59 34.02 -2.29
N VAL A 208 0.51 34.76 -2.13
CA VAL A 208 0.64 35.80 -1.09
C VAL A 208 -0.41 36.87 -1.28
N ASN A 209 -0.64 37.35 -2.51
CA ASN A 209 -1.63 38.37 -2.85
C ASN A 209 -3.05 37.90 -2.49
N VAL A 210 -3.40 36.65 -2.78
CA VAL A 210 -4.68 36.04 -2.40
C VAL A 210 -4.83 36.02 -0.87
N ILE A 211 -3.83 35.52 -0.14
CA ILE A 211 -3.87 35.43 1.33
C ILE A 211 -4.00 36.81 1.97
N GLN A 212 -3.22 37.79 1.51
CA GLN A 212 -3.29 39.15 2.02
C GLN A 212 -4.66 39.81 1.75
N LYS A 213 -5.28 39.50 0.61
CA LYS A 213 -6.65 39.95 0.32
C LYS A 213 -7.66 39.29 1.25
N MET A 214 -7.58 37.99 1.51
CA MET A 214 -8.44 37.29 2.46
C MET A 214 -8.30 37.87 3.88
N ILE A 215 -7.07 38.12 4.35
CA ILE A 215 -6.80 38.75 5.64
C ILE A 215 -7.42 40.15 5.69
N LYS A 216 -7.26 40.96 4.64
CA LYS A 216 -7.84 42.30 4.54
C LYS A 216 -9.37 42.28 4.59
N ASP A 217 -9.99 41.23 4.05
CA ASP A 217 -11.45 41.04 4.07
C ASP A 217 -11.95 40.45 5.42
N GLY A 218 -11.02 40.24 6.39
CA GLY A 218 -11.34 39.79 7.73
C GLY A 218 -11.39 38.27 7.92
N TYR A 219 -10.90 37.48 6.95
CA TYR A 219 -10.86 36.04 7.07
C TYR A 219 -9.86 35.58 8.15
N ILE A 220 -10.24 34.59 8.93
CA ILE A 220 -9.40 34.00 10.00
C ILE A 220 -9.19 32.53 9.70
N PHE A 221 -7.94 32.13 9.52
CA PHE A 221 -7.54 30.74 9.38
C PHE A 221 -7.69 30.02 10.73
N GLN A 222 -8.60 29.06 10.85
CA GLN A 222 -8.94 28.46 12.15
C GLN A 222 -8.55 26.99 12.26
N THR A 223 -8.95 26.17 11.30
CA THR A 223 -8.83 24.71 11.38
C THR A 223 -7.91 24.20 10.29
N PRO A 224 -6.66 23.83 10.61
CA PRO A 224 -5.76 23.28 9.62
C PRO A 224 -6.16 21.87 9.20
N GLU A 225 -5.80 21.49 7.99
CA GLU A 225 -5.73 20.10 7.54
C GLU A 225 -4.68 19.35 8.37
N VAL A 226 -4.94 18.07 8.64
CA VAL A 226 -4.05 17.23 9.44
C VAL A 226 -3.59 16.02 8.63
N ILE A 227 -2.29 15.78 8.58
CA ILE A 227 -1.71 14.54 8.05
C ILE A 227 -1.54 13.56 9.20
N ASN A 228 -2.36 12.52 9.23
CA ASN A 228 -2.24 11.45 10.21
C ASN A 228 -1.30 10.37 9.69
N LEU A 229 -0.16 10.21 10.36
CA LEU A 229 0.88 9.23 10.00
C LEU A 229 0.72 7.90 10.73
N ILE A 230 -0.22 7.82 11.67
CA ILE A 230 -0.46 6.64 12.50
C ILE A 230 -1.56 5.80 11.86
N LEU A 231 -1.23 4.55 11.56
CA LEU A 231 -2.24 3.58 11.15
C LEU A 231 -2.97 3.04 12.39
N GLU A 232 -4.23 3.43 12.56
CA GLU A 232 -5.06 2.96 13.66
C GLU A 232 -5.68 1.60 13.34
N PRO A 233 -5.52 0.59 14.20
CA PRO A 233 -6.24 -0.66 14.06
C PRO A 233 -7.75 -0.43 14.27
N GLY A 234 -8.58 -1.14 13.54
CA GLY A 234 -10.03 -1.05 13.64
C GLY A 234 -10.72 -2.31 13.15
N ILE A 235 -11.90 -2.57 13.70
CA ILE A 235 -12.76 -3.70 13.33
C ILE A 235 -13.82 -3.18 12.37
N CYS A 236 -13.95 -3.83 11.21
CA CYS A 236 -15.03 -3.57 10.27
C CYS A 236 -16.18 -4.56 10.54
N SER A 237 -17.38 -4.04 10.75
CA SER A 237 -18.60 -4.86 10.84
C SER A 237 -19.03 -5.30 9.44
N LYS A 238 -19.70 -6.45 9.35
CA LYS A 238 -20.31 -6.93 8.10
C LYS A 238 -21.41 -6.01 7.58
N ASP A 239 -22.06 -5.29 8.50
CA ASP A 239 -23.16 -4.37 8.21
C ASP A 239 -22.71 -2.89 8.21
N GLU A 240 -21.40 -2.64 8.19
CA GLU A 240 -20.85 -1.28 8.14
C GLU A 240 -21.10 -0.64 6.78
N GLU A 241 -21.68 0.55 6.77
CA GLU A 241 -21.81 1.36 5.55
C GLU A 241 -20.48 2.07 5.26
N VAL A 242 -19.81 1.65 4.20
CA VAL A 242 -18.56 2.27 3.73
C VAL A 242 -18.82 3.00 2.41
N ASP A 243 -18.47 4.29 2.37
CA ASP A 243 -18.61 5.09 1.15
C ASP A 243 -17.78 4.48 0.00
N ASN A 244 -18.46 4.21 -1.11
CA ASN A 244 -17.86 3.69 -2.34
C ASN A 244 -16.77 4.62 -2.92
N ASN A 245 -16.81 5.90 -2.58
CA ASN A 245 -15.84 6.87 -3.06
C ASN A 245 -14.55 6.95 -2.24
N CYS A 246 -14.41 6.18 -1.15
CA CYS A 246 -13.27 6.26 -0.25
C CYS A 246 -12.29 5.08 -0.35
N VAL A 247 -12.52 4.12 -1.26
CA VAL A 247 -11.76 2.86 -1.31
C VAL A 247 -10.95 2.75 -2.60
N VAL A 248 -9.72 2.27 -2.46
CA VAL A 248 -8.88 1.81 -3.59
C VAL A 248 -8.51 0.34 -3.41
N ARG A 249 -8.18 -0.29 -4.54
CA ARG A 249 -7.51 -1.60 -4.60
C ARG A 249 -6.08 -1.39 -5.05
N ALA A 250 -5.12 -1.85 -4.25
CA ALA A 250 -3.70 -1.92 -4.60
C ALA A 250 -3.34 -3.35 -5.02
N ARG A 251 -2.60 -3.50 -6.14
CA ARG A 251 -2.18 -4.79 -6.72
C ARG A 251 -0.69 -4.78 -7.00
N GLY A 252 -0.07 -5.95 -6.99
CA GLY A 252 1.37 -6.08 -7.23
C GLY A 252 2.22 -5.98 -5.96
N LEU A 253 1.58 -5.96 -4.78
CA LEU A 253 2.25 -5.89 -3.50
C LEU A 253 3.22 -7.07 -3.30
N PRO A 254 4.40 -6.86 -2.71
CA PRO A 254 5.23 -7.95 -2.22
C PRO A 254 4.41 -8.85 -1.27
N TRP A 255 4.63 -10.17 -1.36
CA TRP A 255 3.87 -11.15 -0.55
C TRP A 255 4.03 -10.96 0.97
N GLN A 256 5.15 -10.36 1.37
CA GLN A 256 5.47 -10.10 2.77
C GLN A 256 4.96 -8.75 3.25
N SER A 257 4.40 -7.91 2.36
CA SER A 257 3.92 -6.59 2.72
C SER A 257 2.94 -6.64 3.88
N SER A 258 3.22 -5.83 4.88
CA SER A 258 2.34 -5.60 6.02
C SER A 258 1.35 -4.47 5.73
N ASP A 259 0.41 -4.26 6.65
CA ASP A 259 -0.45 -3.07 6.66
C ASP A 259 0.36 -1.77 6.77
N GLN A 260 1.45 -1.80 7.55
CA GLN A 260 2.37 -0.67 7.68
C GLN A 260 3.07 -0.33 6.36
N ASP A 261 3.52 -1.33 5.60
CA ASP A 261 4.15 -1.10 4.30
C ASP A 261 3.16 -0.47 3.31
N ILE A 262 1.88 -0.85 3.39
CA ILE A 262 0.82 -0.26 2.58
C ILE A 262 0.51 1.16 3.03
N ALA A 263 0.43 1.42 4.34
CA ALA A 263 0.25 2.76 4.88
C ALA A 263 1.43 3.68 4.51
N LYS A 264 2.65 3.15 4.51
CA LYS A 264 3.87 3.86 4.07
C LYS A 264 3.85 4.20 2.59
N PHE A 265 3.38 3.26 1.74
CA PHE A 265 3.17 3.53 0.31
C PHE A 265 2.19 4.70 0.08
N PHE A 266 1.17 4.82 0.93
CA PHE A 266 0.23 5.94 0.90
C PHE A 266 0.59 7.07 1.87
N ARG A 267 1.87 7.21 2.24
CA ARG A 267 2.36 8.25 3.16
C ARG A 267 1.86 9.63 2.75
N GLY A 268 1.42 10.43 3.75
CA GLY A 268 0.80 11.73 3.51
C GLY A 268 -0.73 11.69 3.35
N LEU A 269 -1.32 10.52 3.06
CA LEU A 269 -2.76 10.34 2.95
C LEU A 269 -3.32 9.71 4.22
N ASN A 270 -4.47 10.20 4.69
CA ASN A 270 -5.09 9.68 5.90
C ASN A 270 -5.89 8.40 5.60
N VAL A 271 -5.35 7.28 6.02
CA VAL A 271 -6.06 6.00 6.01
C VAL A 271 -7.07 5.98 7.13
N ALA A 272 -8.28 5.51 6.86
CA ALA A 272 -9.32 5.38 7.87
C ALA A 272 -8.94 4.30 8.91
N LYS A 273 -9.50 4.40 10.11
CA LYS A 273 -9.29 3.41 11.17
C LYS A 273 -9.66 2.01 10.68
N GLY A 274 -8.74 1.05 10.83
CA GLY A 274 -8.89 -0.30 10.27
C GLY A 274 -8.95 -0.36 8.75
N GLY A 275 -8.54 0.70 8.06
CA GLY A 275 -8.73 0.90 6.64
C GLY A 275 -7.80 0.11 5.71
N VAL A 276 -6.93 -0.76 6.22
CA VAL A 276 -6.08 -1.62 5.40
C VAL A 276 -6.55 -3.07 5.48
N ALA A 277 -6.98 -3.63 4.37
CA ALA A 277 -7.44 -5.02 4.26
C ALA A 277 -6.59 -5.77 3.24
N LEU A 278 -5.62 -6.55 3.72
CA LEU A 278 -4.83 -7.47 2.91
C LEU A 278 -5.74 -8.59 2.38
N CYS A 279 -5.73 -8.81 1.07
CA CYS A 279 -6.56 -9.85 0.45
C CYS A 279 -5.88 -11.21 0.50
N LEU A 280 -6.67 -12.24 0.80
CA LEU A 280 -6.21 -13.62 0.88
C LEU A 280 -6.75 -14.46 -0.28
N SER A 281 -5.91 -15.33 -0.82
CA SER A 281 -6.30 -16.38 -1.76
C SER A 281 -7.27 -17.39 -1.10
N PRO A 282 -7.97 -18.25 -1.86
CA PRO A 282 -8.80 -19.30 -1.30
C PRO A 282 -8.09 -20.21 -0.28
N GLN A 283 -6.77 -20.36 -0.39
CA GLN A 283 -5.94 -21.13 0.54
C GLN A 283 -5.51 -20.34 1.80
N GLY A 284 -6.04 -19.14 2.03
CA GLY A 284 -5.72 -18.29 3.18
C GLY A 284 -4.32 -17.68 3.15
N ARG A 285 -3.68 -17.61 1.98
CA ARG A 285 -2.40 -16.92 1.76
C ARG A 285 -2.64 -15.56 1.13
N ARG A 286 -1.80 -14.58 1.42
CA ARG A 286 -1.86 -13.27 0.77
C ARG A 286 -1.70 -13.43 -0.74
N ASN A 287 -2.50 -12.69 -1.51
CA ASN A 287 -2.50 -12.76 -2.97
C ASN A 287 -1.78 -11.59 -3.66
N GLY A 288 -1.11 -10.70 -2.89
CA GLY A 288 -0.45 -9.50 -3.39
C GLY A 288 -1.41 -8.36 -3.70
N GLU A 289 -2.62 -8.41 -3.14
CA GLU A 289 -3.60 -7.32 -3.25
C GLU A 289 -4.01 -6.83 -1.85
N ALA A 290 -4.40 -5.57 -1.78
CA ALA A 290 -5.03 -4.98 -0.61
C ALA A 290 -6.13 -4.00 -1.02
N LEU A 291 -7.14 -3.88 -0.16
CA LEU A 291 -8.09 -2.78 -0.22
C LEU A 291 -7.71 -1.75 0.84
N VAL A 292 -7.74 -0.49 0.46
CA VAL A 292 -7.41 0.61 1.36
C VAL A 292 -8.55 1.61 1.37
N ARG A 293 -9.10 1.85 2.57
CA ARG A 293 -10.14 2.85 2.84
C ARG A 293 -9.49 4.11 3.39
N PHE A 294 -9.74 5.23 2.75
CA PHE A 294 -9.32 6.55 3.19
C PHE A 294 -10.43 7.27 3.95
N VAL A 295 -10.07 8.33 4.66
CA VAL A 295 -11.04 9.11 5.46
C VAL A 295 -12.08 9.85 4.61
N ASN A 296 -11.76 10.16 3.34
CA ASN A 296 -12.67 10.82 2.41
C ASN A 296 -12.30 10.55 0.94
N LYS A 297 -13.14 11.03 0.03
CA LYS A 297 -12.96 10.92 -1.41
C LYS A 297 -11.68 11.62 -1.93
N GLU A 298 -11.31 12.75 -1.35
CA GLU A 298 -10.15 13.53 -1.78
C GLU A 298 -8.85 12.73 -1.59
N HIS A 299 -8.68 12.10 -0.42
CA HIS A 299 -7.54 11.22 -0.16
C HIS A 299 -7.52 10.00 -1.08
N ARG A 300 -8.70 9.42 -1.38
CA ARG A 300 -8.82 8.34 -2.35
C ARG A 300 -8.40 8.79 -3.76
N ASP A 301 -8.81 9.98 -4.20
CA ASP A 301 -8.45 10.50 -5.52
C ASP A 301 -6.95 10.81 -5.63
N MET A 302 -6.31 11.29 -4.55
CA MET A 302 -4.84 11.40 -4.46
C MET A 302 -4.17 10.02 -4.47
N ALA A 303 -4.73 9.02 -3.80
CA ALA A 303 -4.18 7.66 -3.82
C ALA A 303 -4.18 7.04 -5.22
N LEU A 304 -5.20 7.34 -6.04
CA LEU A 304 -5.26 6.90 -7.43
C LEU A 304 -4.13 7.48 -8.29
N LYS A 305 -3.62 8.67 -7.96
CA LYS A 305 -2.48 9.29 -8.65
C LYS A 305 -1.18 8.53 -8.42
N ARG A 306 -1.11 7.68 -7.37
CA ARG A 306 0.05 6.78 -7.12
C ARG A 306 -0.01 5.46 -7.90
N HIS A 307 -0.86 5.40 -8.92
CA HIS A 307 -0.88 4.25 -9.84
C HIS A 307 0.46 4.10 -10.53
N LYS A 308 1.08 2.92 -10.39
CA LYS A 308 2.43 2.56 -10.86
C LYS A 308 3.61 3.14 -10.07
N HIS A 309 3.38 3.78 -8.94
CA HIS A 309 4.47 4.07 -8.00
C HIS A 309 5.06 2.78 -7.41
N HIS A 310 6.24 2.87 -6.83
CA HIS A 310 7.03 1.71 -6.44
C HIS A 310 7.00 1.41 -4.93
N ILE A 311 7.01 0.11 -4.61
CA ILE A 311 7.46 -0.41 -3.31
C ILE A 311 8.72 -1.21 -3.58
N GLY A 312 9.89 -0.70 -3.22
CA GLY A 312 11.17 -1.27 -3.61
C GLY A 312 11.30 -1.36 -5.14
N LYS A 313 11.48 -2.57 -5.66
CA LYS A 313 11.62 -2.80 -7.12
C LYS A 313 10.30 -3.14 -7.82
N ARG A 314 9.15 -3.05 -7.15
CA ARG A 314 7.84 -3.40 -7.70
C ARG A 314 6.98 -2.18 -7.88
N TYR A 315 6.42 -1.98 -9.07
CA TYR A 315 5.37 -1.00 -9.28
C TYR A 315 4.03 -1.55 -8.75
N ILE A 316 3.26 -0.68 -8.14
CA ILE A 316 1.95 -0.99 -7.56
C ILE A 316 0.86 -0.39 -8.42
N GLU A 317 -0.08 -1.21 -8.82
CA GLU A 317 -1.26 -0.73 -9.55
C GLU A 317 -2.34 -0.35 -8.55
N VAL A 318 -2.86 0.86 -8.67
CA VAL A 318 -3.90 1.40 -7.79
C VAL A 318 -5.15 1.67 -8.61
N TYR A 319 -6.28 1.07 -8.23
CA TYR A 319 -7.56 1.19 -8.91
C TYR A 319 -8.67 1.61 -7.95
N LYS A 320 -9.74 2.20 -8.49
CA LYS A 320 -10.97 2.42 -7.72
C LYS A 320 -11.55 1.09 -7.26
N SER A 321 -12.08 1.07 -6.05
CA SER A 321 -12.85 -0.03 -5.50
C SER A 321 -14.09 0.51 -4.79
N SER A 322 -14.95 -0.37 -4.27
CA SER A 322 -16.17 0.02 -3.59
C SER A 322 -16.11 -0.27 -2.09
N GLY A 323 -16.94 0.45 -1.32
CA GLY A 323 -17.13 0.17 0.09
C GLY A 323 -17.67 -1.24 0.34
N GLU A 324 -18.58 -1.72 -0.51
CA GLU A 324 -19.11 -3.09 -0.45
C GLU A 324 -17.99 -4.13 -0.62
N GLU A 325 -17.04 -3.89 -1.52
CA GLU A 325 -15.90 -4.78 -1.72
C GLU A 325 -14.98 -4.76 -0.49
N PHE A 326 -14.77 -3.60 0.12
CA PHE A 326 -14.02 -3.48 1.37
C PHE A 326 -14.68 -4.27 2.50
N VAL A 327 -15.99 -4.08 2.73
CA VAL A 327 -16.75 -4.79 3.77
C VAL A 327 -16.77 -6.30 3.51
N ARG A 328 -16.88 -6.74 2.26
CA ARG A 328 -16.82 -8.16 1.91
C ARG A 328 -15.49 -8.81 2.33
N VAL A 329 -14.37 -8.06 2.25
CA VAL A 329 -13.03 -8.55 2.59
C VAL A 329 -12.71 -8.35 4.08
N ALA A 330 -13.00 -7.17 4.63
CA ALA A 330 -12.63 -6.78 5.99
C ALA A 330 -13.72 -7.06 7.02
N GLY A 331 -14.98 -7.14 6.59
CA GLY A 331 -16.12 -7.29 7.48
C GLY A 331 -16.23 -8.69 8.08
N GLY A 332 -16.55 -8.75 9.36
CA GLY A 332 -16.72 -10.00 10.10
C GLY A 332 -18.05 -10.08 10.83
N ALA A 333 -18.57 -11.32 10.89
CA ALA A 333 -19.77 -11.66 11.66
C ALA A 333 -19.45 -12.58 12.87
N SER A 334 -18.19 -12.99 13.04
CA SER A 334 -17.79 -13.92 14.11
C SER A 334 -17.69 -13.18 15.44
N GLY A 335 -18.50 -13.57 16.42
CA GLY A 335 -18.41 -13.08 17.80
C GLY A 335 -17.04 -13.37 18.44
N GLU A 336 -16.41 -14.50 18.10
CA GLU A 336 -15.08 -14.88 18.58
C GLU A 336 -14.00 -13.92 18.04
N ALA A 337 -14.04 -13.61 16.74
CA ALA A 337 -13.14 -12.62 16.16
C ALA A 337 -13.33 -11.25 16.79
N HIS A 338 -14.57 -10.81 16.98
CA HIS A 338 -14.87 -9.52 17.59
C HIS A 338 -14.36 -9.47 19.03
N ALA A 339 -14.62 -10.50 19.85
CA ALA A 339 -14.15 -10.57 21.23
C ALA A 339 -12.61 -10.55 21.33
N PHE A 340 -11.93 -11.23 20.40
CA PHE A 340 -10.47 -11.23 20.32
C PHE A 340 -9.92 -9.85 19.92
N LEU A 341 -10.46 -9.23 18.87
CA LEU A 341 -9.97 -7.96 18.33
C LEU A 341 -10.32 -6.74 19.18
N SER A 342 -11.38 -6.79 19.98
CA SER A 342 -11.82 -5.67 20.85
C SER A 342 -10.93 -5.44 22.07
N ARG A 343 -9.90 -6.27 22.30
CA ARG A 343 -8.95 -6.15 23.43
C ARG A 343 -7.98 -4.96 23.30
N GLY A 344 -8.03 -4.20 22.21
CA GLY A 344 -7.27 -2.95 22.07
C GLY A 344 -5.79 -3.15 21.70
N ALA A 345 -5.44 -4.26 21.08
CA ALA A 345 -4.09 -4.51 20.57
C ALA A 345 -3.69 -3.51 19.48
N GLN A 346 -2.44 -3.06 19.50
CA GLN A 346 -1.85 -2.28 18.41
C GLN A 346 -1.24 -3.17 17.33
N VAL A 347 -0.79 -4.37 17.70
CA VAL A 347 -0.12 -5.31 16.80
C VAL A 347 -0.77 -6.68 16.87
N ILE A 348 -1.00 -7.26 15.69
CA ILE A 348 -1.45 -8.64 15.53
C ILE A 348 -0.37 -9.40 14.77
N VAL A 349 0.07 -10.54 15.31
CA VAL A 349 1.00 -11.44 14.63
C VAL A 349 0.29 -12.74 14.30
N ARG A 350 0.34 -13.17 13.05
CA ARG A 350 -0.10 -14.50 12.61
C ARG A 350 1.06 -15.47 12.72
N MET A 351 0.82 -16.58 13.41
CA MET A 351 1.73 -17.72 13.53
C MET A 351 1.26 -18.85 12.60
N ARG A 352 2.21 -19.48 11.92
CA ARG A 352 1.94 -20.65 11.05
C ARG A 352 2.95 -21.75 11.32
N GLY A 353 2.51 -22.99 11.16
CA GLY A 353 3.36 -24.17 11.37
C GLY A 353 3.34 -24.69 12.79
N LEU A 354 2.42 -24.23 13.65
CA LEU A 354 2.26 -24.71 15.01
C LEU A 354 2.03 -26.23 15.07
N PRO A 355 2.55 -26.93 16.11
CA PRO A 355 2.09 -28.27 16.44
C PRO A 355 0.56 -28.30 16.58
N TYR A 356 -0.09 -29.38 16.14
CA TYR A 356 -1.56 -29.46 16.19
C TYR A 356 -2.11 -29.57 17.62
N ASP A 357 -1.26 -29.97 18.56
CA ASP A 357 -1.54 -30.04 20.01
C ASP A 357 -1.01 -28.83 20.79
N CYS A 358 -0.57 -27.79 20.08
CA CYS A 358 -0.06 -26.56 20.69
C CYS A 358 -1.15 -25.88 21.52
N VAL A 359 -0.79 -25.47 22.73
CA VAL A 359 -1.64 -24.71 23.67
C VAL A 359 -1.14 -23.28 23.84
N ALA A 360 -2.02 -22.38 24.31
CA ALA A 360 -1.73 -20.96 24.46
C ALA A 360 -0.49 -20.70 25.33
N LYS A 361 -0.30 -21.49 26.38
CA LYS A 361 0.87 -21.38 27.25
C LYS A 361 2.19 -21.53 26.49
N GLN A 362 2.30 -22.46 25.54
CA GLN A 362 3.50 -22.67 24.73
C GLN A 362 3.76 -21.48 23.78
N VAL A 363 2.71 -20.85 23.28
CA VAL A 363 2.79 -19.62 22.46
C VAL A 363 3.30 -18.45 23.32
N ILE A 364 2.79 -18.32 24.55
CA ILE A 364 3.23 -17.27 25.49
C ILE A 364 4.71 -17.49 25.87
N GLU A 365 5.11 -18.73 26.18
CA GLU A 365 6.49 -19.09 26.48
C GLU A 365 7.43 -18.81 25.29
N PHE A 366 6.98 -19.09 24.08
CA PHE A 366 7.72 -18.77 22.85
C PHE A 366 8.04 -17.28 22.72
N PHE A 367 7.07 -16.39 23.00
CA PHE A 367 7.29 -14.96 22.91
C PHE A 367 8.01 -14.37 24.12
N SER A 368 7.80 -14.89 25.32
CA SER A 368 8.47 -14.41 26.53
C SER A 368 9.90 -14.88 26.70
N GLY A 369 10.31 -15.95 25.99
CA GLY A 369 11.66 -16.50 26.02
C GLY A 369 12.62 -15.88 25.01
N GLY A 370 13.92 -16.30 25.06
CA GLY A 370 14.94 -15.93 24.08
C GLY A 370 15.52 -14.52 24.24
N GLN A 371 16.21 -14.05 23.18
CA GLN A 371 16.96 -12.79 23.22
C GLN A 371 16.08 -11.54 23.18
N ASN A 372 14.91 -11.59 22.52
CA ASN A 372 14.00 -10.47 22.36
C ASN A 372 12.63 -10.79 22.97
N PRO A 373 12.49 -10.82 24.30
CA PRO A 373 11.24 -11.14 24.95
C PRO A 373 10.18 -10.05 24.69
N CYS A 374 8.94 -10.47 24.39
CA CYS A 374 7.78 -9.61 24.30
C CYS A 374 6.58 -10.28 24.98
N GLN A 375 5.68 -9.48 25.51
CA GLN A 375 4.56 -9.97 26.28
C GLN A 375 3.30 -10.02 25.43
N VAL A 376 2.64 -11.19 25.40
CA VAL A 376 1.33 -11.36 24.76
C VAL A 376 0.29 -10.59 25.58
N LEU A 377 -0.53 -9.79 24.90
CA LEU A 377 -1.62 -9.02 25.51
C LEU A 377 -2.66 -10.00 26.10
N ASP A 378 -3.11 -9.75 27.32
CA ASP A 378 -4.12 -10.56 28.03
C ASP A 378 -3.78 -12.06 28.17
N GLY A 379 -2.49 -12.42 28.07
CA GLY A 379 -2.04 -13.80 28.28
C GLY A 379 -2.69 -14.80 27.32
N GLU A 380 -3.30 -15.86 27.83
CA GLU A 380 -3.90 -16.93 27.00
C GLU A 380 -5.04 -16.41 26.12
N ASP A 381 -5.80 -15.45 26.58
CA ASP A 381 -6.90 -14.82 25.85
C ASP A 381 -6.42 -13.98 24.64
N GLY A 382 -5.15 -13.57 24.64
CA GLY A 382 -4.49 -12.90 23.53
C GLY A 382 -4.00 -13.83 22.43
N VAL A 383 -4.29 -15.13 22.54
CA VAL A 383 -3.93 -16.15 21.54
C VAL A 383 -5.20 -16.77 20.95
N LEU A 384 -5.39 -16.62 19.65
CA LEU A 384 -6.54 -17.16 18.92
C LEU A 384 -6.10 -18.25 17.94
N PHE A 385 -6.38 -19.51 18.26
CA PHE A 385 -6.09 -20.63 17.36
C PHE A 385 -7.13 -20.75 16.25
N VAL A 386 -6.63 -20.89 15.02
CA VAL A 386 -7.49 -21.14 13.86
C VAL A 386 -7.84 -22.62 13.79
N LYS A 387 -9.15 -22.93 13.81
CA LYS A 387 -9.67 -24.29 13.70
C LYS A 387 -10.39 -24.47 12.37
N LYS A 388 -10.40 -25.71 11.88
CA LYS A 388 -11.27 -26.11 10.76
C LYS A 388 -12.73 -26.23 11.26
N PRO A 389 -13.73 -26.27 10.35
CA PRO A 389 -15.13 -26.46 10.75
C PRO A 389 -15.40 -27.75 11.56
N ASP A 390 -14.55 -28.76 11.40
CA ASP A 390 -14.57 -30.01 12.14
C ASP A 390 -13.90 -29.93 13.52
N GLY A 391 -13.47 -28.74 13.96
CA GLY A 391 -12.80 -28.48 15.24
C GLY A 391 -11.32 -28.80 15.28
N ARG A 392 -10.73 -29.38 14.21
CA ARG A 392 -9.30 -29.71 14.16
C ARG A 392 -8.45 -28.46 14.01
N ALA A 393 -7.28 -28.43 14.66
CA ALA A 393 -6.30 -27.36 14.52
C ALA A 393 -5.79 -27.28 13.07
N THR A 394 -5.60 -26.06 12.57
CA THR A 394 -4.98 -25.79 11.26
C THR A 394 -3.45 -25.67 11.34
N GLY A 395 -2.91 -25.45 12.54
CA GLY A 395 -1.52 -25.08 12.78
C GLY A 395 -1.27 -23.57 12.62
N ASP A 396 -2.33 -22.76 12.53
CA ASP A 396 -2.26 -21.30 12.50
C ASP A 396 -2.87 -20.73 13.81
N ALA A 397 -2.31 -19.61 14.28
CA ALA A 397 -2.88 -18.80 15.37
C ALA A 397 -2.62 -17.31 15.12
N PHE A 398 -3.42 -16.47 15.79
CA PHE A 398 -3.21 -15.03 15.88
C PHE A 398 -2.85 -14.66 17.31
N VAL A 399 -1.91 -13.73 17.48
CA VAL A 399 -1.43 -13.28 18.79
C VAL A 399 -1.43 -11.78 18.86
N LEU A 400 -1.90 -11.24 19.98
CA LEU A 400 -2.05 -9.81 20.22
C LEU A 400 -0.89 -9.24 21.04
N PHE A 401 -0.44 -8.05 20.66
CA PHE A 401 0.54 -7.26 21.41
C PHE A 401 0.03 -5.83 21.64
N ALA A 402 0.35 -5.29 22.82
CA ALA A 402 -0.17 -3.99 23.24
C ALA A 402 0.51 -2.80 22.57
N LYS A 403 1.78 -2.95 22.19
CA LYS A 403 2.63 -1.84 21.73
C LYS A 403 3.23 -2.12 20.35
N GLU A 404 3.34 -1.08 19.53
CA GLU A 404 4.01 -1.16 18.23
C GLU A 404 5.47 -1.64 18.34
N ALA A 405 6.20 -1.20 19.37
CA ALA A 405 7.58 -1.64 19.63
C ALA A 405 7.74 -3.16 19.87
N ASP A 406 6.66 -3.88 20.17
CA ASP A 406 6.71 -5.33 20.33
C ASP A 406 6.63 -6.07 18.99
N ALA A 407 6.24 -5.39 17.90
CA ALA A 407 6.15 -5.99 16.57
C ALA A 407 7.50 -6.53 16.09
N GLU A 408 8.56 -5.71 16.17
CA GLU A 408 9.90 -6.11 15.73
C GLU A 408 10.45 -7.25 16.58
N LYS A 409 10.26 -7.19 17.91
CA LYS A 409 10.67 -8.25 18.84
C LYS A 409 9.97 -9.57 18.54
N ALA A 410 8.64 -9.51 18.33
CA ALA A 410 7.86 -10.68 18.00
C ALA A 410 8.31 -11.28 16.65
N LEU A 411 8.44 -10.45 15.62
CA LEU A 411 8.81 -10.88 14.27
C LEU A 411 10.27 -11.36 14.18
N SER A 412 11.18 -10.89 15.03
CA SER A 412 12.57 -11.37 15.07
C SER A 412 12.69 -12.86 15.40
N LYS A 413 11.63 -13.47 16.00
CA LYS A 413 11.53 -14.91 16.25
C LYS A 413 11.05 -15.73 15.05
N HIS A 414 10.95 -15.12 13.87
CA HIS A 414 10.56 -15.81 12.65
C HIS A 414 11.50 -16.98 12.35
N ARG A 415 10.93 -18.19 12.20
CA ARG A 415 11.60 -19.48 12.06
C ARG A 415 12.22 -20.06 13.32
N ASP A 416 12.03 -19.48 14.49
CA ASP A 416 12.29 -20.17 15.75
C ASP A 416 11.33 -21.37 15.91
N CYS A 417 11.70 -22.32 16.78
CA CYS A 417 10.99 -23.56 16.93
C CYS A 417 10.07 -23.60 18.16
N ILE A 418 8.90 -24.20 17.99
CA ILE A 418 8.11 -24.77 19.10
C ILE A 418 8.19 -26.29 18.97
N GLY A 419 8.86 -26.93 19.92
CA GLY A 419 9.21 -28.34 19.79
C GLY A 419 10.14 -28.59 18.61
N VAL A 420 9.72 -29.39 17.64
CA VAL A 420 10.49 -29.72 16.42
C VAL A 420 10.03 -28.95 15.18
N ARG A 421 9.10 -28.03 15.32
CA ARG A 421 8.50 -27.31 14.20
C ARG A 421 8.97 -25.88 14.13
N TYR A 422 9.41 -25.45 12.95
CA TYR A 422 9.70 -24.05 12.64
C TYR A 422 8.40 -23.26 12.54
N ILE A 423 8.36 -22.08 13.17
CA ILE A 423 7.20 -21.21 13.21
C ILE A 423 7.41 -20.03 12.27
N GLU A 424 6.52 -19.88 11.30
CA GLU A 424 6.50 -18.69 10.45
C GLU A 424 5.65 -17.61 11.11
N LEU A 425 6.21 -16.40 11.22
CA LEU A 425 5.55 -15.24 11.81
C LEU A 425 5.33 -14.16 10.75
N PHE A 426 4.14 -13.58 10.77
CA PHE A 426 3.76 -12.50 9.86
C PHE A 426 3.00 -11.43 10.64
N ARG A 427 3.30 -10.15 10.41
CA ARG A 427 2.42 -9.09 10.88
C ARG A 427 1.07 -9.24 10.18
N SER A 428 -0.02 -9.17 10.94
CA SER A 428 -1.39 -9.39 10.47
C SER A 428 -2.28 -8.17 10.71
N THR A 429 -3.47 -8.18 10.13
CA THR A 429 -4.46 -7.12 10.26
C THR A 429 -5.76 -7.67 10.86
N THR A 430 -6.59 -6.78 11.38
CA THR A 430 -7.95 -7.15 11.81
C THR A 430 -8.75 -7.78 10.67
N ALA A 431 -8.62 -7.24 9.46
CA ALA A 431 -9.25 -7.79 8.26
C ALA A 431 -8.77 -9.22 7.92
N GLU A 432 -7.48 -9.51 8.11
CA GLU A 432 -6.94 -10.87 7.88
C GLU A 432 -7.49 -11.88 8.90
N VAL A 433 -7.58 -11.48 10.18
CA VAL A 433 -8.23 -12.31 11.22
C VAL A 433 -9.68 -12.63 10.83
N GLN A 434 -10.44 -11.60 10.44
CA GLN A 434 -11.84 -11.77 10.00
C GLN A 434 -11.96 -12.72 8.81
N GLN A 435 -11.17 -12.52 7.76
CA GLN A 435 -11.19 -13.37 6.56
C GLN A 435 -10.89 -14.84 6.89
N VAL A 436 -9.91 -15.09 7.76
CA VAL A 436 -9.51 -16.45 8.13
C VAL A 436 -10.62 -17.14 8.94
N LEU A 437 -11.24 -16.44 9.89
CA LEU A 437 -12.30 -16.99 10.72
C LEU A 437 -13.63 -17.13 9.96
N ASN A 438 -14.01 -16.18 9.10
CA ASN A 438 -15.19 -16.29 8.25
C ASN A 438 -15.14 -17.54 7.38
N ARG A 439 -13.98 -17.86 6.80
CA ARG A 439 -13.80 -19.09 6.02
C ARG A 439 -13.94 -20.36 6.83
N ALA A 440 -13.55 -20.33 8.09
CA ALA A 440 -13.75 -21.49 8.99
C ALA A 440 -15.24 -21.76 9.25
N ILE A 441 -16.10 -20.73 9.10
CA ILE A 441 -17.55 -20.84 9.33
C ILE A 441 -18.31 -21.16 8.02
N ASP A 442 -17.87 -20.63 6.87
CA ASP A 442 -18.58 -20.69 5.58
C ASP A 442 -18.52 -22.05 4.86
N ILE A 443 -17.76 -23.02 5.35
CA ILE A 443 -17.82 -24.40 4.84
C ILE A 443 -19.05 -25.08 5.45
N LYS A 444 -20.24 -24.69 4.98
CA LYS A 444 -21.47 -25.46 5.25
C LYS A 444 -21.32 -26.83 4.62
N PRO A 445 -21.80 -27.92 5.31
CA PRO A 445 -21.96 -29.22 4.68
C PRO A 445 -22.89 -29.06 3.45
N PRO A 446 -22.73 -29.83 2.39
CA PRO A 446 -23.56 -29.70 1.20
C PRO A 446 -25.03 -29.90 1.61
N VAL A 447 -25.81 -28.84 1.49
CA VAL A 447 -27.28 -28.92 1.62
C VAL A 447 -27.77 -29.74 0.45
N ASP A 448 -28.53 -30.78 0.73
CA ASP A 448 -29.22 -31.63 -0.25
C ASP A 448 -30.02 -30.75 -1.24
N MET A 449 -29.48 -30.53 -2.43
CA MET A 449 -30.12 -29.81 -3.51
C MET A 449 -30.97 -30.76 -4.36
N THR A 450 -32.08 -31.27 -3.82
CA THR A 450 -33.03 -32.08 -4.58
C THR A 450 -34.29 -31.32 -5.01
N SER A 451 -34.24 -30.00 -5.14
CA SER A 451 -35.38 -29.27 -5.71
C SER A 451 -35.01 -27.89 -6.25
N MET A 452 -34.25 -27.83 -7.34
CA MET A 452 -34.31 -26.67 -8.27
C MET A 452 -33.82 -27.12 -9.67
N LEU A 453 -34.63 -26.85 -10.66
CA LEU A 453 -34.36 -27.10 -12.07
C LEU A 453 -33.06 -26.41 -12.50
N PRO A 454 -32.21 -27.10 -13.32
CA PRO A 454 -30.92 -26.52 -13.70
C PRO A 454 -31.10 -25.42 -14.76
N LEU A 455 -30.66 -24.22 -14.41
CA LEU A 455 -30.26 -23.23 -15.42
C LEU A 455 -28.97 -23.73 -16.09
N PRO A 456 -28.83 -23.61 -17.42
CA PRO A 456 -27.61 -24.04 -18.09
C PRO A 456 -26.40 -23.27 -17.55
N PRO A 457 -25.29 -23.95 -17.22
CA PRO A 457 -24.09 -23.31 -16.71
C PRO A 457 -23.49 -22.41 -17.81
N PRO A 458 -22.92 -21.23 -17.45
CA PRO A 458 -22.10 -20.47 -18.37
C PRO A 458 -20.92 -21.35 -18.81
N LEU A 459 -20.61 -21.34 -20.09
CA LEU A 459 -19.50 -22.08 -20.69
C LEU A 459 -18.17 -21.60 -20.09
N LEU A 460 -17.73 -22.23 -19.00
CA LEU A 460 -16.39 -22.09 -18.47
C LEU A 460 -15.41 -22.84 -19.41
N PRO A 461 -14.22 -22.33 -19.68
CA PRO A 461 -13.22 -23.06 -20.43
C PRO A 461 -12.95 -24.42 -19.77
N GLN A 462 -13.11 -25.51 -20.51
CA GLN A 462 -12.75 -26.83 -20.00
C GLN A 462 -11.24 -26.96 -19.98
N TYR A 463 -10.66 -26.95 -18.77
CA TYR A 463 -9.25 -27.24 -18.58
C TYR A 463 -9.04 -28.75 -18.68
N ILE A 464 -8.18 -29.20 -19.60
CA ILE A 464 -7.78 -30.60 -19.72
C ILE A 464 -6.60 -30.82 -18.77
N ILE A 465 -6.88 -31.23 -17.54
CA ILE A 465 -5.86 -31.56 -16.53
C ILE A 465 -5.69 -33.07 -16.53
N THR A 466 -4.53 -33.54 -17.00
CA THR A 466 -4.21 -34.96 -17.12
C THR A 466 -3.37 -35.49 -15.96
N SER A 467 -2.80 -34.61 -15.12
CA SER A 467 -2.04 -35.00 -13.93
C SER A 467 -2.91 -34.89 -12.67
N GLY A 468 -2.77 -35.86 -11.77
CA GLY A 468 -3.42 -35.90 -10.47
C GLY A 468 -2.45 -35.49 -9.36
N THR A 469 -2.08 -36.47 -8.50
CA THR A 469 -1.15 -36.25 -7.37
C THR A 469 0.33 -36.09 -7.80
N ARG A 470 0.65 -36.34 -9.06
CA ARG A 470 2.00 -36.18 -9.59
C ARG A 470 2.44 -34.71 -9.56
N LYS A 471 3.71 -34.48 -9.18
CA LYS A 471 4.31 -33.14 -9.13
C LYS A 471 4.92 -32.73 -10.47
N ASP A 472 4.21 -32.94 -11.57
CA ASP A 472 4.62 -32.62 -12.93
C ASP A 472 4.11 -31.24 -13.41
N CYS A 473 3.67 -30.41 -12.47
CA CYS A 473 3.23 -29.05 -12.76
C CYS A 473 4.15 -28.01 -12.10
N VAL A 474 4.21 -26.82 -12.69
CA VAL A 474 4.82 -25.63 -12.08
C VAL A 474 3.79 -24.50 -11.98
N ARG A 475 3.85 -23.77 -10.87
CA ARG A 475 3.06 -22.57 -10.62
C ARG A 475 3.98 -21.36 -10.75
N LEU A 476 3.60 -20.43 -11.60
CA LEU A 476 4.23 -19.12 -11.74
C LEU A 476 3.45 -18.07 -10.94
N ARG A 477 4.18 -17.18 -10.27
CA ARG A 477 3.64 -16.04 -9.54
C ARG A 477 4.43 -14.77 -9.84
N GLY A 478 3.74 -13.62 -9.79
CA GLY A 478 4.35 -12.33 -10.06
C GLY A 478 4.36 -11.97 -11.55
N LEU A 479 3.57 -12.67 -12.38
CA LEU A 479 3.41 -12.33 -13.79
C LEU A 479 2.85 -10.91 -13.95
N PRO A 480 3.32 -10.14 -14.94
CA PRO A 480 2.60 -8.95 -15.38
C PRO A 480 1.15 -9.30 -15.70
N TYR A 481 0.22 -8.44 -15.33
CA TYR A 481 -1.20 -8.72 -15.57
C TYR A 481 -1.55 -8.73 -17.06
N GLU A 482 -0.76 -8.04 -17.86
CA GLU A 482 -0.86 -8.03 -19.33
C GLU A 482 -0.11 -9.19 -20.00
N ALA A 483 0.54 -10.07 -19.20
CA ALA A 483 1.28 -11.20 -19.76
C ALA A 483 0.33 -12.18 -20.46
N LEU A 484 0.73 -12.58 -21.66
CA LEU A 484 0.08 -13.60 -22.48
C LEU A 484 0.88 -14.90 -22.40
N VAL A 485 0.32 -15.95 -22.99
CA VAL A 485 0.97 -17.28 -23.03
C VAL A 485 2.35 -17.20 -23.70
N GLU A 486 2.51 -16.38 -24.72
CA GLU A 486 3.77 -16.20 -25.46
C GLU A 486 4.89 -15.70 -24.54
N HIS A 487 4.61 -14.75 -23.66
CA HIS A 487 5.58 -14.22 -22.68
C HIS A 487 5.98 -15.28 -21.64
N ILE A 488 5.04 -16.17 -21.29
CA ILE A 488 5.35 -17.31 -20.40
C ILE A 488 6.27 -18.31 -21.12
N LEU A 489 6.00 -18.63 -22.38
CA LEU A 489 6.85 -19.53 -23.15
C LEU A 489 8.27 -18.97 -23.34
N GLU A 490 8.40 -17.67 -23.59
CA GLU A 490 9.68 -16.98 -23.67
C GLU A 490 10.43 -17.04 -22.32
N PHE A 491 9.73 -16.75 -21.21
CA PHE A 491 10.30 -16.86 -19.87
C PHE A 491 10.76 -18.28 -19.55
N MET A 492 10.00 -19.31 -19.95
CA MET A 492 10.35 -20.71 -19.75
C MET A 492 11.60 -21.11 -20.54
N GLY A 493 11.85 -20.49 -21.69
CA GLY A 493 13.02 -20.73 -22.54
C GLY A 493 13.14 -22.20 -22.95
N GLU A 494 14.27 -22.82 -22.65
CA GLU A 494 14.53 -24.25 -22.99
C GLU A 494 13.52 -25.23 -22.35
N TYR A 495 12.86 -24.85 -21.25
CA TYR A 495 11.85 -25.68 -20.60
C TYR A 495 10.50 -25.64 -21.31
N ALA A 496 10.27 -24.70 -22.24
CA ALA A 496 9.02 -24.60 -22.99
C ALA A 496 8.73 -25.86 -23.80
N LYS A 497 9.77 -26.57 -24.29
CA LYS A 497 9.65 -27.84 -25.02
C LYS A 497 9.08 -29.00 -24.19
N HIS A 498 9.14 -28.89 -22.86
CA HIS A 498 8.61 -29.87 -21.91
C HIS A 498 7.18 -29.56 -21.46
N ILE A 499 6.55 -28.52 -22.00
CA ILE A 499 5.16 -28.19 -21.70
C ILE A 499 4.26 -29.10 -22.52
N VAL A 500 3.31 -29.77 -21.87
CA VAL A 500 2.34 -30.60 -22.57
C VAL A 500 1.39 -29.75 -23.43
N TYR A 501 0.80 -30.36 -24.47
CA TYR A 501 -0.10 -29.64 -25.36
C TYR A 501 -1.24 -28.97 -24.58
N ARG A 502 -1.42 -27.65 -24.77
CA ARG A 502 -2.34 -26.79 -24.01
C ARG A 502 -2.11 -26.78 -22.48
N GLY A 503 -0.89 -27.06 -22.04
CA GLY A 503 -0.54 -27.15 -20.62
C GLY A 503 -0.31 -25.82 -19.90
N VAL A 504 -0.51 -24.67 -20.53
CA VAL A 504 -0.39 -23.35 -19.89
C VAL A 504 -1.78 -22.84 -19.52
N HIS A 505 -2.01 -22.61 -18.23
CA HIS A 505 -3.30 -22.18 -17.68
C HIS A 505 -3.12 -20.88 -16.89
N MET A 506 -3.63 -19.78 -17.44
CA MET A 506 -3.68 -18.49 -16.76
C MET A 506 -4.74 -18.52 -15.67
N VAL A 507 -4.42 -17.95 -14.49
CA VAL A 507 -5.38 -17.84 -13.39
C VAL A 507 -6.07 -16.49 -13.47
N TYR A 508 -7.39 -16.50 -13.40
CA TYR A 508 -8.23 -15.32 -13.40
C TYR A 508 -8.94 -15.18 -12.04
N ASN A 509 -9.17 -13.94 -11.62
CA ASN A 509 -9.96 -13.66 -10.43
C ASN A 509 -11.47 -13.85 -10.71
N SER A 510 -12.31 -13.68 -9.68
CA SER A 510 -13.77 -13.78 -9.78
C SER A 510 -14.41 -12.78 -10.76
N GLN A 511 -13.67 -11.75 -11.17
CA GLN A 511 -14.09 -10.70 -12.11
C GLN A 511 -13.58 -10.96 -13.54
N GLY A 512 -12.94 -12.12 -13.79
CA GLY A 512 -12.39 -12.47 -15.09
C GLY A 512 -11.10 -11.74 -15.45
N GLN A 513 -10.42 -11.09 -14.50
CA GLN A 513 -9.16 -10.40 -14.73
C GLN A 513 -7.97 -11.31 -14.37
N PRO A 514 -6.81 -11.22 -15.07
CA PRO A 514 -5.62 -11.98 -14.71
C PRO A 514 -5.20 -11.76 -13.27
N SER A 515 -4.86 -12.82 -12.55
CA SER A 515 -4.44 -12.76 -11.14
C SER A 515 -2.93 -12.52 -10.97
N GLY A 516 -2.14 -12.51 -12.06
CA GLY A 516 -0.69 -12.52 -12.03
C GLY A 516 -0.09 -13.89 -11.71
N GLU A 517 -0.89 -14.96 -11.81
CA GLU A 517 -0.48 -16.35 -11.63
C GLU A 517 -0.80 -17.18 -12.87
N ALA A 518 -0.01 -18.22 -13.11
CA ALA A 518 -0.29 -19.25 -14.10
C ALA A 518 0.17 -20.62 -13.60
N PHE A 519 -0.48 -21.66 -14.08
CA PHE A 519 -0.03 -23.04 -13.93
C PHE A 519 0.41 -23.60 -15.27
N ILE A 520 1.48 -24.39 -15.25
CA ILE A 520 2.05 -25.03 -16.42
C ILE A 520 2.19 -26.51 -16.13
N GLN A 521 1.58 -27.34 -16.99
CA GLN A 521 1.74 -28.78 -16.93
C GLN A 521 2.93 -29.20 -17.78
N MET A 522 3.87 -29.91 -17.16
CA MET A 522 5.10 -30.40 -17.79
C MET A 522 4.95 -31.90 -18.15
N ASP A 523 5.82 -32.37 -19.00
CA ASP A 523 5.86 -33.78 -19.44
C ASP A 523 6.27 -34.75 -18.32
N SER A 524 7.00 -34.27 -17.31
CA SER A 524 7.51 -35.10 -16.22
C SER A 524 7.75 -34.30 -14.93
N GLU A 525 7.81 -34.99 -13.79
CA GLU A 525 8.17 -34.39 -12.50
C GLU A 525 9.60 -33.85 -12.52
N ASN A 526 10.52 -34.50 -13.25
CA ASN A 526 11.90 -34.07 -13.39
C ASN A 526 12.00 -32.75 -14.16
N SER A 527 11.26 -32.60 -15.25
CA SER A 527 11.19 -31.35 -16.02
C SER A 527 10.59 -30.22 -15.17
N ALA A 528 9.54 -30.50 -14.38
CA ALA A 528 8.93 -29.54 -13.47
C ALA A 528 9.90 -29.11 -12.36
N PHE A 529 10.62 -30.06 -11.77
CA PHE A 529 11.63 -29.77 -10.75
C PHE A 529 12.79 -28.94 -11.30
N ALA A 530 13.34 -29.33 -12.46
CA ALA A 530 14.44 -28.61 -13.11
C ALA A 530 14.03 -27.18 -13.47
N CYS A 531 12.84 -27.01 -14.05
CA CYS A 531 12.29 -25.70 -14.36
C CYS A 531 12.12 -24.85 -13.09
N ALA A 532 11.49 -25.38 -12.04
CA ALA A 532 11.32 -24.66 -10.78
C ALA A 532 12.66 -24.23 -10.19
N SER A 533 13.68 -25.11 -10.18
CA SER A 533 14.99 -24.79 -9.63
C SER A 533 15.75 -23.73 -10.44
N GLN A 534 15.66 -23.74 -11.76
CA GLN A 534 16.45 -22.86 -12.63
C GLN A 534 15.79 -21.53 -12.94
N ARG A 535 14.45 -21.48 -12.95
CA ARG A 535 13.67 -20.28 -13.28
C ARG A 535 13.12 -19.54 -12.07
N HIS A 536 13.22 -20.12 -10.88
CA HIS A 536 12.82 -19.44 -9.64
C HIS A 536 13.63 -18.16 -9.43
N HIS A 537 12.95 -17.06 -9.17
CA HIS A 537 13.53 -15.74 -8.96
C HIS A 537 14.27 -15.16 -10.20
N ARG A 538 13.95 -15.63 -11.41
CA ARG A 538 14.44 -15.01 -12.65
C ARG A 538 13.49 -13.92 -13.11
N TYR A 539 14.03 -12.97 -13.86
CA TYR A 539 13.24 -11.85 -14.39
C TYR A 539 12.56 -12.22 -15.69
N MET A 540 11.26 -11.92 -15.77
CA MET A 540 10.52 -11.87 -17.04
C MET A 540 10.62 -10.44 -17.59
N ILE A 541 11.08 -10.32 -18.83
CA ILE A 541 11.15 -9.05 -19.55
C ILE A 541 9.80 -8.82 -20.23
N PHE A 542 9.17 -7.67 -20.00
CA PHE A 542 7.90 -7.29 -20.61
C PHE A 542 8.00 -5.85 -21.10
N GLY A 543 8.33 -5.68 -22.39
CA GLY A 543 8.68 -4.38 -22.98
C GLY A 543 9.90 -3.77 -22.27
N LYS A 544 9.76 -2.57 -21.73
CA LYS A 544 10.83 -1.90 -20.95
C LYS A 544 10.86 -2.33 -19.47
N LYS A 545 9.94 -3.19 -19.02
CA LYS A 545 9.77 -3.58 -17.62
C LYS A 545 10.38 -4.96 -17.38
N GLN A 546 10.93 -5.15 -16.16
CA GLN A 546 11.41 -6.44 -15.68
C GLN A 546 10.60 -6.83 -14.45
N ARG A 547 10.02 -8.03 -14.45
CA ARG A 547 9.37 -8.61 -13.29
C ARG A 547 10.04 -9.90 -12.88
N TYR A 548 10.35 -10.02 -11.62
CA TYR A 548 10.88 -11.23 -11.04
C TYR A 548 9.74 -12.22 -10.78
N ILE A 549 9.94 -13.46 -11.23
CA ILE A 549 8.92 -14.50 -11.20
C ILE A 549 9.29 -15.58 -10.19
N GLU A 550 8.35 -15.91 -9.33
CA GLU A 550 8.45 -17.07 -8.45
C GLU A 550 7.92 -18.31 -9.19
N VAL A 551 8.71 -19.37 -9.21
CA VAL A 551 8.38 -20.64 -9.88
C VAL A 551 8.40 -21.75 -8.85
N PHE A 552 7.28 -22.44 -8.65
CA PHE A 552 7.14 -23.52 -7.68
C PHE A 552 6.66 -24.80 -8.37
N GLN A 553 7.28 -25.92 -8.02
CA GLN A 553 6.76 -27.23 -8.41
C GLN A 553 5.47 -27.53 -7.63
N CYS A 554 4.45 -28.02 -8.29
CA CYS A 554 3.16 -28.37 -7.69
C CYS A 554 2.54 -29.61 -8.35
N SER A 555 1.49 -30.14 -7.76
CA SER A 555 0.75 -31.26 -8.34
C SER A 555 -0.37 -30.80 -9.28
N GLY A 556 -0.87 -31.69 -10.13
CA GLY A 556 -2.07 -31.46 -10.92
C GLY A 556 -3.31 -31.20 -10.05
N ASP A 557 -3.39 -31.82 -8.88
CA ASP A 557 -4.47 -31.56 -7.91
C ASP A 557 -4.42 -30.14 -7.36
N ASP A 558 -3.21 -29.61 -7.06
CA ASP A 558 -3.03 -28.22 -6.65
C ASP A 558 -3.47 -27.25 -7.77
N MET A 559 -3.13 -27.58 -9.01
CA MET A 559 -3.53 -26.82 -10.19
C MET A 559 -5.04 -26.84 -10.37
N ASN A 560 -5.66 -28.03 -10.30
CA ASN A 560 -7.10 -28.21 -10.44
C ASN A 560 -7.90 -27.45 -9.38
N LEU A 561 -7.44 -27.51 -8.13
CA LEU A 561 -8.05 -26.79 -7.00
C LEU A 561 -8.13 -25.27 -7.25
N VAL A 562 -7.09 -24.69 -7.84
CA VAL A 562 -7.04 -23.24 -8.11
C VAL A 562 -7.84 -22.87 -9.35
N LEU A 563 -7.76 -23.68 -10.44
CA LEU A 563 -8.42 -23.37 -11.72
C LEU A 563 -9.93 -23.62 -11.69
N THR A 564 -10.40 -24.63 -10.96
CA THR A 564 -11.82 -25.03 -10.93
C THR A 564 -12.55 -24.62 -9.65
N GLY A 565 -11.81 -24.25 -8.59
CA GLY A 565 -12.38 -23.98 -7.28
C GLY A 565 -13.00 -25.23 -6.60
N ALA A 566 -12.82 -26.42 -7.18
CA ALA A 566 -13.39 -27.67 -6.68
C ALA A 566 -12.40 -28.40 -5.77
N ALA A 567 -12.91 -29.05 -4.70
CA ALA A 567 -12.12 -29.95 -3.88
C ALA A 567 -11.64 -31.15 -4.70
N PRO A 568 -10.42 -31.68 -4.44
CA PRO A 568 -9.91 -32.85 -5.16
C PRO A 568 -10.85 -34.07 -4.99
N PRO A 569 -11.07 -34.86 -6.04
CA PRO A 569 -11.88 -36.06 -5.93
C PRO A 569 -11.26 -37.03 -4.91
N VAL A 570 -12.02 -37.38 -3.89
CA VAL A 570 -11.62 -38.39 -2.92
C VAL A 570 -11.38 -39.71 -3.65
N ALA A 571 -10.14 -40.18 -3.68
CA ALA A 571 -9.79 -41.49 -4.23
C ALA A 571 -10.62 -42.57 -3.48
N LYS A 572 -11.61 -43.14 -4.15
CA LYS A 572 -12.28 -44.33 -3.69
C LYS A 572 -11.27 -45.48 -3.67
N SER A 573 -10.80 -45.86 -2.51
CA SER A 573 -10.08 -47.13 -2.31
C SER A 573 -11.04 -48.27 -2.64
N LEU A 574 -10.79 -48.91 -3.77
CA LEU A 574 -11.40 -50.22 -4.10
C LEU A 574 -10.82 -51.27 -3.12
N LEU A 575 -11.47 -51.43 -2.00
CA LEU A 575 -11.36 -52.66 -1.24
C LEU A 575 -12.17 -53.74 -1.95
N SER A 576 -11.48 -54.57 -2.75
CA SER A 576 -11.99 -55.82 -3.27
C SER A 576 -12.22 -56.78 -2.11
N SER A 577 -13.45 -57.01 -1.76
CA SER A 577 -13.88 -58.14 -0.93
C SER A 577 -13.77 -59.44 -1.74
N ALA A 578 -12.66 -60.13 -1.57
CA ALA A 578 -12.58 -61.56 -1.97
C ALA A 578 -13.34 -62.39 -0.94
N GLY A 579 -14.56 -62.78 -1.30
CA GLY A 579 -15.30 -63.76 -0.57
C GLY A 579 -14.69 -65.15 -0.75
N SER A 580 -14.23 -65.74 0.32
CA SER A 580 -13.85 -67.15 0.37
C SER A 580 -14.95 -67.91 1.08
N SER A 581 -15.76 -68.58 0.30
CA SER A 581 -16.69 -69.63 0.78
C SER A 581 -15.90 -70.90 1.16
N ARG A 582 -15.85 -71.22 2.41
CA ARG A 582 -15.50 -72.59 2.88
C ARG A 582 -16.69 -73.33 3.33
N THR A 583 -17.11 -74.28 2.53
CA THR A 583 -18.02 -75.37 2.84
C THR A 583 -17.41 -76.23 3.94
N MET A 584 -18.15 -76.44 5.04
CA MET A 584 -17.90 -77.49 6.04
C MET A 584 -18.70 -78.71 5.67
N LYS A 585 -18.01 -79.81 5.43
CA LYS A 585 -18.60 -81.20 5.59
C LYS A 585 -17.97 -81.84 6.84
N ARG A 586 -18.90 -82.27 7.68
CA ARG A 586 -18.82 -83.19 8.87
C ARG A 586 -18.30 -82.50 10.13
#